data_be25b82794ce7105d2f2becb7173b0b2
#
_entry.id   be25b82794ce7105d2f2becb7173b0b2
#
_cell.length_a   1.000
_cell.length_b   1.000
_cell.length_c   1.000
_cell.angle_alpha   90.00
_cell.angle_beta   90.00
_cell.angle_gamma   90.00
#
_symmetry.space_group_name_H-M   'P 1'
#
loop_
_entity.id
_entity.type
_entity.pdbx_description
1 polymer ?
#
loop_
_entity_poly.entity_id
_entity_poly.type
_entity_poly.pdbx_seq_one_letter_code
_entity_poly.pdbx_strand_id
1 'polypeptide(L)'
;MSNADDFSTDCFYANGLNFECQRCSFCCGHSPGFVYLSKRDLKALCSFFNLSAKDFIAKYCRWADYYYGTKVLALLEKKNYDCILWENGCSAYSARPVQCSTYPFWSWMVKDKNVWDDCAKECPGMNKGKLWPFEEIEKNRKAYIENQPLHKEEVEEIIKNSEF
;
A
#
# COMPACT_ATOMS: atom_id res chain seq x y z
N MET A 1 12.87 22.36 -3.20
CA MET A 1 11.53 22.21 -2.59
C MET A 1 10.53 22.08 -3.71
N SER A 2 10.29 20.85 -4.15
CA SER A 2 9.23 20.60 -5.14
C SER A 2 7.91 20.58 -4.40
N ASN A 3 7.05 21.51 -4.73
CA ASN A 3 5.69 21.63 -4.26
C ASN A 3 4.97 20.28 -4.42
N ALA A 4 4.33 19.84 -3.34
CA ALA A 4 3.30 18.82 -3.44
C ALA A 4 2.35 19.24 -4.55
N ASP A 5 2.27 18.44 -5.61
CA ASP A 5 1.45 18.72 -6.78
C ASP A 5 0.02 18.95 -6.31
N ASP A 6 -0.38 20.21 -6.27
CA ASP A 6 -1.76 20.63 -6.15
C ASP A 6 -2.42 20.28 -7.49
N PHE A 7 -2.96 19.05 -7.56
CA PHE A 7 -3.75 18.64 -8.70
C PHE A 7 -4.97 19.55 -8.75
N SER A 8 -4.93 20.48 -9.70
CA SER A 8 -6.06 21.35 -9.96
C SER A 8 -7.30 20.51 -10.32
N THR A 9 -8.47 21.09 -10.13
CA THR A 9 -9.76 20.49 -10.56
C THR A 9 -9.84 20.18 -12.06
N ASP A 10 -8.75 20.37 -12.78
CA ASP A 10 -8.59 20.16 -14.22
C ASP A 10 -7.99 18.77 -14.57
N CYS A 11 -7.89 17.87 -13.60
CA CYS A 11 -7.39 16.51 -13.84
C CYS A 11 -8.50 15.59 -14.39
N PHE A 12 -8.08 14.45 -15.00
CA PHE A 12 -9.04 13.52 -15.64
C PHE A 12 -10.06 12.89 -14.67
N TYR A 13 -9.77 12.90 -13.37
CA TYR A 13 -10.68 12.39 -12.33
C TYR A 13 -11.40 13.49 -11.54
N ALA A 14 -11.47 14.71 -12.08
CA ALA A 14 -12.18 15.83 -11.43
C ALA A 14 -13.65 15.50 -11.09
N ASN A 15 -14.29 14.64 -11.88
CA ASN A 15 -15.65 14.16 -11.66
C ASN A 15 -15.73 12.82 -10.92
N GLY A 16 -14.60 12.39 -10.33
CA GLY A 16 -14.49 11.10 -9.65
C GLY A 16 -14.15 9.93 -10.55
N LEU A 17 -13.91 8.78 -9.92
CA LEU A 17 -13.64 7.50 -10.58
C LEU A 17 -14.45 6.39 -9.93
N ASN A 18 -14.89 5.43 -10.73
CA ASN A 18 -15.53 4.24 -10.20
C ASN A 18 -14.49 3.18 -9.82
N PHE A 19 -14.63 2.64 -8.63
CA PHE A 19 -13.82 1.51 -8.18
C PHE A 19 -14.54 0.71 -7.08
N GLU A 20 -14.54 -0.60 -7.22
CA GLU A 20 -14.98 -1.52 -6.19
C GLU A 20 -14.13 -2.80 -6.22
N CYS A 21 -13.42 -3.07 -5.13
CA CYS A 21 -12.53 -4.23 -5.05
C CYS A 21 -13.31 -5.54 -5.27
N GLN A 22 -12.93 -6.29 -6.29
CA GLN A 22 -13.53 -7.59 -6.61
C GLN A 22 -12.88 -8.76 -5.85
N ARG A 23 -11.89 -8.48 -5.00
CA ARG A 23 -11.12 -9.48 -4.24
C ARG A 23 -10.49 -10.56 -5.13
N CYS A 24 -10.07 -10.18 -6.32
CA CYS A 24 -9.44 -11.08 -7.31
C CYS A 24 -7.99 -11.43 -6.98
N SER A 25 -7.42 -10.86 -5.91
CA SER A 25 -6.03 -11.02 -5.46
C SER A 25 -4.94 -10.55 -6.42
N PHE A 26 -5.26 -9.92 -7.53
CA PHE A 26 -4.25 -9.47 -8.49
C PHE A 26 -3.20 -8.54 -7.86
N CYS A 27 -3.64 -7.57 -7.03
CA CYS A 27 -2.74 -6.67 -6.30
C CYS A 27 -2.00 -7.34 -5.12
N CYS A 28 -2.41 -8.57 -4.74
CA CYS A 28 -1.81 -9.35 -3.64
C CYS A 28 -0.89 -10.48 -4.14
N GLY A 29 -0.78 -10.69 -5.45
CA GLY A 29 -0.04 -11.80 -6.03
C GLY A 29 0.20 -11.63 -7.53
N HIS A 30 0.40 -12.73 -8.23
CA HIS A 30 0.63 -12.90 -9.68
C HIS A 30 2.01 -12.50 -10.18
N SER A 31 2.66 -11.50 -9.62
CA SER A 31 4.00 -11.07 -10.00
C SER A 31 4.80 -10.63 -8.77
N PRO A 32 6.14 -10.66 -8.84
CA PRO A 32 6.98 -10.14 -7.77
C PRO A 32 6.61 -8.70 -7.43
N GLY A 33 6.53 -8.40 -6.14
CA GLY A 33 6.20 -7.06 -5.69
C GLY A 33 6.57 -6.81 -4.24
N PHE A 34 6.28 -5.61 -3.78
CA PHE A 34 6.58 -5.20 -2.42
C PHE A 34 5.37 -4.50 -1.80
N VAL A 35 5.04 -4.89 -0.59
CA VAL A 35 4.17 -4.12 0.30
C VAL A 35 5.06 -3.50 1.37
N TYR A 36 5.38 -2.22 1.20
CA TYR A 36 6.20 -1.47 2.12
C TYR A 36 5.42 -1.10 3.38
N LEU A 37 6.09 -1.13 4.52
CA LEU A 37 5.48 -0.83 5.81
C LEU A 37 6.04 0.45 6.42
N SER A 38 5.15 1.38 6.72
CA SER A 38 5.44 2.53 7.58
C SER A 38 5.36 2.15 9.06
N LYS A 39 5.74 3.06 9.95
CA LYS A 39 5.57 2.89 11.40
C LYS A 39 4.11 2.66 11.79
N ARG A 40 3.19 3.40 11.14
CA ARG A 40 1.74 3.24 11.32
C ARG A 40 1.28 1.84 10.92
N ASP A 41 1.74 1.36 9.76
CA ASP A 41 1.37 0.04 9.26
C ASP A 41 1.87 -1.07 10.18
N LEU A 42 3.14 -1.00 10.59
CA LEU A 42 3.75 -1.96 11.50
C LEU A 42 2.98 -2.02 12.82
N LYS A 43 2.68 -0.87 13.42
CA LYS A 43 1.91 -0.78 14.67
C LYS A 43 0.52 -1.42 14.53
N ALA A 44 -0.20 -1.12 13.45
CA ALA A 44 -1.53 -1.67 13.20
C ALA A 44 -1.51 -3.20 13.05
N LEU A 45 -0.53 -3.72 12.30
CA LEU A 45 -0.35 -5.15 12.09
C LEU A 45 0.07 -5.88 13.37
N CYS A 46 1.00 -5.31 14.13
CA CYS A 46 1.39 -5.86 15.45
C CYS A 46 0.19 -5.96 16.39
N SER A 47 -0.62 -4.91 16.45
CA SER A 47 -1.85 -4.91 17.26
C SER A 47 -2.85 -5.96 16.78
N PHE A 48 -3.06 -6.07 15.47
CA PHE A 48 -3.99 -7.02 14.87
C PHE A 48 -3.61 -8.49 15.18
N PHE A 49 -2.33 -8.83 15.07
CA PHE A 49 -1.83 -10.18 15.34
C PHE A 49 -1.45 -10.41 16.80
N ASN A 50 -1.56 -9.40 17.64
CA ASN A 50 -1.13 -9.45 19.05
C ASN A 50 0.34 -9.92 19.19
N LEU A 51 1.22 -9.33 18.41
CA LEU A 51 2.65 -9.62 18.39
C LEU A 51 3.46 -8.36 18.67
N SER A 52 4.64 -8.53 19.28
CA SER A 52 5.63 -7.46 19.36
C SER A 52 6.17 -7.12 17.96
N ALA A 53 6.70 -5.91 17.77
CA ALA A 53 7.35 -5.52 16.52
C ALA A 53 8.44 -6.52 16.12
N LYS A 54 9.27 -6.96 17.06
CA LYS A 54 10.33 -7.95 16.84
C LYS A 54 9.78 -9.27 16.29
N ASP A 55 8.72 -9.81 16.90
CA ASP A 55 8.16 -11.11 16.54
C ASP A 55 7.40 -11.01 15.21
N PHE A 56 6.66 -9.93 15.00
CA PHE A 56 5.97 -9.69 13.73
C PHE A 56 6.96 -9.59 12.56
N ILE A 57 8.02 -8.79 12.72
CA ILE A 57 9.04 -8.60 11.67
C ILE A 57 9.74 -9.92 11.37
N ALA A 58 10.14 -10.69 12.39
CA ALA A 58 10.78 -11.98 12.19
C ALA A 58 9.91 -12.98 11.43
N LYS A 59 8.59 -12.92 11.60
CA LYS A 59 7.64 -13.86 11.00
C LYS A 59 7.12 -13.44 9.63
N TYR A 60 6.89 -12.15 9.41
CA TYR A 60 6.11 -11.65 8.27
C TYR A 60 6.85 -10.67 7.38
N CYS A 61 8.04 -10.23 7.72
CA CYS A 61 8.73 -9.15 7.01
C CYS A 61 10.04 -9.58 6.38
N ARG A 62 10.45 -8.78 5.40
CA ARG A 62 11.76 -8.82 4.73
C ARG A 62 12.30 -7.41 4.55
N TRP A 63 13.58 -7.30 4.25
CA TRP A 63 14.22 -6.06 3.83
C TRP A 63 14.22 -6.00 2.30
N ALA A 64 13.63 -4.95 1.77
CA ALA A 64 13.54 -4.70 0.34
C ALA A 64 14.52 -3.60 -0.06
N ASP A 65 15.12 -3.74 -1.23
CA ASP A 65 15.92 -2.66 -1.82
C ASP A 65 15.04 -1.46 -2.16
N TYR A 66 15.55 -0.27 -1.88
CA TYR A 66 14.85 0.98 -2.06
C TYR A 66 15.78 2.02 -2.69
N TYR A 67 15.31 3.26 -2.83
CA TYR A 67 16.10 4.31 -3.50
C TYR A 67 17.49 4.49 -2.89
N TYR A 68 18.46 4.80 -3.76
CA TYR A 68 19.85 5.09 -3.38
C TYR A 68 20.57 3.99 -2.58
N GLY A 69 20.21 2.74 -2.83
CA GLY A 69 20.85 1.59 -2.15
C GLY A 69 20.46 1.39 -0.70
N THR A 70 19.43 2.10 -0.23
CA THR A 70 18.87 1.88 1.11
C THR A 70 17.97 0.65 1.13
N LYS A 71 17.68 0.15 2.33
CA LYS A 71 16.73 -0.95 2.54
C LYS A 71 15.60 -0.51 3.45
N VAL A 72 14.40 -0.95 3.11
CA VAL A 72 13.18 -0.64 3.86
C VAL A 72 12.41 -1.90 4.21
N LEU A 73 11.57 -1.79 5.23
CA LEU A 73 10.73 -2.88 5.70
C LEU A 73 9.59 -3.16 4.72
N ALA A 74 9.41 -4.42 4.35
CA ALA A 74 8.32 -4.89 3.51
C ALA A 74 7.77 -6.22 4.01
N LEU A 75 6.54 -6.56 3.63
CA LEU A 75 5.99 -7.88 3.89
C LEU A 75 6.73 -8.96 3.07
N LEU A 76 6.81 -10.16 3.63
CA LEU A 76 7.27 -11.35 2.93
C LEU A 76 6.33 -11.69 1.77
N GLU A 77 6.88 -12.36 0.78
CA GLU A 77 6.19 -12.89 -0.37
C GLU A 77 6.36 -14.42 -0.40
N LYS A 78 5.28 -15.11 -0.73
CA LYS A 78 5.29 -16.57 -0.89
C LYS A 78 5.98 -16.96 -2.22
N LYS A 79 6.31 -18.24 -2.40
CA LYS A 79 6.96 -18.74 -3.61
C LYS A 79 6.18 -18.49 -4.92
N ASN A 80 4.86 -18.38 -4.83
CA ASN A 80 3.94 -18.08 -5.94
C ASN A 80 3.67 -16.57 -6.11
N TYR A 81 4.46 -15.72 -5.46
CA TYR A 81 4.33 -14.25 -5.42
C TYR A 81 3.14 -13.70 -4.65
N ASP A 82 2.36 -14.52 -3.98
CA ASP A 82 1.32 -14.03 -3.09
C ASP A 82 1.91 -13.33 -1.86
N CYS A 83 1.26 -12.27 -1.42
CA CYS A 83 1.59 -11.65 -0.14
C CYS A 83 1.51 -12.70 0.99
N ILE A 84 2.43 -12.63 1.95
CA ILE A 84 2.47 -13.56 3.09
C ILE A 84 1.14 -13.61 3.86
N LEU A 85 0.39 -12.51 3.86
CA LEU A 85 -0.91 -12.39 4.54
C LEU A 85 -2.09 -12.87 3.69
N TRP A 86 -1.84 -13.37 2.48
CA TRP A 86 -2.89 -13.88 1.60
C TRP A 86 -3.24 -15.33 1.93
N GLU A 87 -4.50 -15.58 2.33
CA GLU A 87 -5.08 -16.92 2.60
C GLU A 87 -6.55 -16.91 2.17
N ASN A 88 -6.82 -17.11 0.89
CA ASN A 88 -8.17 -16.95 0.30
C ASN A 88 -8.80 -15.57 0.56
N GLY A 89 -7.98 -14.56 0.64
CA GLY A 89 -8.26 -13.18 1.03
C GLY A 89 -7.14 -12.65 1.92
N CYS A 90 -7.12 -11.36 2.15
CA CYS A 90 -6.17 -10.78 3.09
C CYS A 90 -6.53 -11.15 4.53
N SER A 91 -5.69 -11.92 5.21
CA SER A 91 -5.90 -12.31 6.62
C SER A 91 -5.89 -11.12 7.59
N ALA A 92 -5.29 -10.00 7.19
CA ALA A 92 -5.26 -8.75 7.95
C ALA A 92 -6.09 -7.63 7.29
N TYR A 93 -7.20 -7.95 6.65
CA TYR A 93 -7.96 -6.99 5.84
C TYR A 93 -8.31 -5.69 6.56
N SER A 94 -8.73 -5.74 7.82
CA SER A 94 -9.05 -4.55 8.63
C SER A 94 -7.83 -3.73 9.06
N ALA A 95 -6.65 -4.35 9.08
CA ALA A 95 -5.37 -3.71 9.41
C ALA A 95 -4.44 -3.59 8.20
N ARG A 96 -4.99 -3.58 6.98
CA ARG A 96 -4.20 -3.47 5.75
C ARG A 96 -3.25 -2.29 5.80
N PRO A 97 -2.00 -2.46 5.32
CA PRO A 97 -1.11 -1.33 5.09
C PRO A 97 -1.75 -0.24 4.24
N VAL A 98 -1.33 0.99 4.44
CA VAL A 98 -1.84 2.14 3.67
C VAL A 98 -1.69 1.92 2.17
N GLN A 99 -0.57 1.33 1.73
CA GLN A 99 -0.38 0.97 0.33
C GLN A 99 -1.54 0.10 -0.21
N CYS A 100 -1.99 -0.89 0.55
CA CYS A 100 -3.09 -1.78 0.14
C CYS A 100 -4.46 -1.09 0.23
N SER A 101 -4.69 -0.29 1.27
CA SER A 101 -5.99 0.36 1.50
C SER A 101 -6.25 1.55 0.58
N THR A 102 -5.21 2.15 0.02
CA THR A 102 -5.32 3.29 -0.92
C THR A 102 -5.33 2.88 -2.39
N TYR A 103 -5.09 1.60 -2.70
CA TYR A 103 -5.20 1.08 -4.06
C TYR A 103 -6.64 1.26 -4.60
N PRO A 104 -6.86 1.71 -5.84
CA PRO A 104 -5.90 2.00 -6.91
C PRO A 104 -5.54 3.48 -7.04
N PHE A 105 -5.73 4.29 -6.01
CA PHE A 105 -5.51 5.74 -6.06
C PHE A 105 -4.06 6.13 -5.72
N TRP A 106 -3.09 5.32 -6.11
CA TRP A 106 -1.68 5.64 -5.97
C TRP A 106 -1.27 6.74 -6.93
N SER A 107 -0.38 7.62 -6.50
CA SER A 107 0.02 8.80 -7.27
C SER A 107 0.40 8.52 -8.72
N TRP A 108 1.14 7.42 -8.97
CA TRP A 108 1.53 7.05 -10.32
C TRP A 108 0.39 6.45 -11.16
N MET A 109 -0.61 5.81 -10.52
CA MET A 109 -1.77 5.22 -11.21
C MET A 109 -2.77 6.30 -11.66
N VAL A 110 -2.92 7.35 -10.85
CA VAL A 110 -3.82 8.48 -11.17
C VAL A 110 -3.08 9.65 -11.82
N LYS A 111 -1.87 9.43 -12.28
CA LYS A 111 -1.04 10.42 -12.96
C LYS A 111 -1.71 10.97 -14.23
N ASP A 112 -2.23 10.08 -15.04
CA ASP A 112 -2.97 10.41 -16.24
C ASP A 112 -3.95 9.28 -16.62
N LYS A 113 -4.89 9.59 -17.52
CA LYS A 113 -5.94 8.67 -17.92
C LYS A 113 -5.40 7.41 -18.63
N ASN A 114 -4.32 7.52 -19.39
CA ASN A 114 -3.78 6.36 -20.11
C ASN A 114 -3.19 5.34 -19.13
N VAL A 115 -2.47 5.80 -18.10
CA VAL A 115 -1.95 4.93 -17.04
C VAL A 115 -3.10 4.27 -16.28
N TRP A 116 -4.14 5.03 -15.94
CA TRP A 116 -5.32 4.49 -15.30
C TRP A 116 -6.00 3.39 -16.13
N ASP A 117 -6.20 3.65 -17.42
CA ASP A 117 -6.84 2.71 -18.34
C ASP A 117 -5.98 1.42 -18.54
N ASP A 118 -4.65 1.56 -18.55
CA ASP A 118 -3.75 0.40 -18.61
C ASP A 118 -3.84 -0.45 -17.33
N CYS A 119 -3.84 0.17 -16.17
CA CYS A 119 -4.05 -0.53 -14.91
C CYS A 119 -5.41 -1.23 -14.84
N ALA A 120 -6.45 -0.60 -15.40
CA ALA A 120 -7.80 -1.16 -15.41
C ALA A 120 -7.92 -2.45 -16.24
N LYS A 121 -7.01 -2.70 -17.18
CA LYS A 121 -6.96 -3.97 -17.93
C LYS A 121 -6.67 -5.17 -17.02
N GLU A 122 -5.94 -4.95 -15.95
CA GLU A 122 -5.52 -5.98 -15.00
C GLU A 122 -6.38 -6.03 -13.75
N CYS A 123 -7.04 -4.93 -13.38
CA CYS A 123 -7.89 -4.84 -12.21
C CYS A 123 -9.38 -4.81 -12.57
N PRO A 124 -10.12 -5.90 -12.36
CA PRO A 124 -11.54 -5.98 -12.74
C PRO A 124 -12.45 -5.04 -11.93
N GLY A 125 -11.96 -4.46 -10.83
CA GLY A 125 -12.70 -3.51 -10.01
C GLY A 125 -12.60 -2.06 -10.45
N MET A 126 -11.59 -1.72 -11.27
CA MET A 126 -11.44 -0.36 -11.78
C MET A 126 -12.51 -0.06 -12.84
N ASN A 127 -13.00 1.18 -12.85
CA ASN A 127 -14.09 1.65 -13.69
C ASN A 127 -15.43 0.96 -13.44
N LYS A 128 -15.63 0.33 -12.28
CA LYS A 128 -16.86 -0.35 -11.87
C LYS A 128 -17.22 -0.02 -10.42
N GLY A 129 -18.50 -0.28 -10.11
CA GLY A 129 -19.01 -0.18 -8.75
C GLY A 129 -19.10 1.25 -8.22
N LYS A 130 -18.72 1.45 -6.96
CA LYS A 130 -18.87 2.71 -6.25
C LYS A 130 -18.12 3.85 -6.94
N LEU A 131 -18.78 5.01 -7.05
CA LEU A 131 -18.14 6.26 -7.44
C LEU A 131 -17.36 6.84 -6.24
N TRP A 132 -16.08 7.11 -6.45
CA TRP A 132 -15.21 7.83 -5.52
C TRP A 132 -15.10 9.27 -5.98
N PRO A 133 -15.55 10.24 -5.19
CA PRO A 133 -15.44 11.65 -5.55
C PRO A 133 -13.98 12.12 -5.51
N PHE A 134 -13.71 13.23 -6.19
CA PHE A 134 -12.37 13.83 -6.27
C PHE A 134 -11.67 13.94 -4.91
N GLU A 135 -12.36 14.45 -3.90
CA GLU A 135 -11.81 14.67 -2.57
C GLU A 135 -11.36 13.37 -1.89
N GLU A 136 -12.10 12.27 -2.06
CA GLU A 136 -11.74 10.96 -1.53
C GLU A 136 -10.57 10.34 -2.29
N ILE A 137 -10.49 10.54 -3.60
CA ILE A 137 -9.34 10.11 -4.42
C ILE A 137 -8.08 10.84 -3.96
N GLU A 138 -8.16 12.16 -3.81
CA GLU A 138 -7.03 12.99 -3.36
C GLU A 138 -6.58 12.63 -1.94
N LYS A 139 -7.51 12.35 -1.05
CA LYS A 139 -7.20 11.87 0.32
C LYS A 139 -6.41 10.55 0.29
N ASN A 140 -6.82 9.60 -0.53
CA ASN A 140 -6.11 8.33 -0.69
C ASN A 140 -4.73 8.52 -1.36
N ARG A 141 -4.66 9.35 -2.40
CA ARG A 141 -3.40 9.68 -3.09
C ARG A 141 -2.38 10.31 -2.14
N LYS A 142 -2.80 11.28 -1.34
CA LYS A 142 -1.97 11.93 -0.33
C LYS A 142 -1.52 10.94 0.75
N ALA A 143 -2.43 10.13 1.28
CA ALA A 143 -2.11 9.11 2.26
C ALA A 143 -1.06 8.12 1.74
N TYR A 144 -1.16 7.71 0.47
CA TYR A 144 -0.15 6.86 -0.18
C TYR A 144 1.23 7.53 -0.26
N ILE A 145 1.29 8.81 -0.67
CA ILE A 145 2.55 9.57 -0.78
C ILE A 145 3.21 9.76 0.59
N GLU A 146 2.41 10.09 1.61
CA GLU A 146 2.89 10.37 2.96
C GLU A 146 3.30 9.12 3.74
N ASN A 147 2.89 7.94 3.28
CA ASN A 147 3.15 6.67 3.95
C ASN A 147 4.57 6.17 3.67
N GLN A 148 5.56 6.80 4.27
CA GLN A 148 6.96 6.46 4.06
C GLN A 148 7.34 5.13 4.74
N PRO A 149 8.05 4.23 4.04
CA PRO A 149 8.48 2.96 4.62
C PRO A 149 9.58 3.15 5.67
N LEU A 150 9.59 2.24 6.64
CA LEU A 150 10.60 2.22 7.71
C LEU A 150 11.96 1.76 7.20
N HIS A 151 12.99 2.54 7.51
CA HIS A 151 14.38 2.15 7.34
C HIS A 151 14.86 1.31 8.52
N LYS A 152 16.02 0.65 8.34
CA LYS A 152 16.54 -0.30 9.32
C LYS A 152 16.80 0.33 10.69
N GLU A 153 17.36 1.51 10.71
CA GLU A 153 17.69 2.24 11.94
C GLU A 153 16.43 2.58 12.76
N GLU A 154 15.36 2.97 12.06
CA GLU A 154 14.08 3.26 12.70
C GLU A 154 13.45 2.01 13.31
N VAL A 155 13.54 0.87 12.62
CA VAL A 155 13.06 -0.41 13.14
C VAL A 155 13.88 -0.87 14.37
N GLU A 156 15.20 -0.71 14.33
CA GLU A 156 16.07 -1.03 15.47
C GLU A 156 15.70 -0.19 16.71
N GLU A 157 15.37 1.09 16.51
CA GLU A 157 14.91 1.98 17.58
C GLU A 157 13.55 1.55 18.15
N ILE A 158 12.59 1.22 17.29
CA ILE A 158 11.27 0.71 17.69
C ILE A 158 11.41 -0.54 18.56
N ILE A 159 12.25 -1.49 18.15
CA ILE A 159 12.49 -2.74 18.89
C ILE A 159 13.19 -2.44 20.21
N LYS A 160 14.23 -1.62 20.21
CA LYS A 160 14.97 -1.24 21.41
C LYS A 160 14.10 -0.58 22.47
N ASN A 161 13.19 0.28 22.03
CA ASN A 161 12.29 1.03 22.91
C ASN A 161 11.01 0.25 23.26
N SER A 162 10.82 -0.95 22.72
CA SER A 162 9.60 -1.77 22.90
C SER A 162 8.32 -0.95 22.67
N GLU A 163 8.28 -0.19 21.57
CA GLU A 163 7.20 0.76 21.32
C GLU A 163 5.85 0.09 21.09
N PHE A 164 5.84 -1.14 20.56
CA PHE A 164 4.64 -1.97 20.35
C PHE A 164 5.03 -3.42 19.98
#